data_dbb2140b11b8fc2d6378d83b80917121
#
_entry.id   dbb2140b11b8fc2d6378d83b80917121
#
_cell.length_a   1.000
_cell.length_b   1.000
_cell.length_c   1.000
_cell.angle_alpha   90.00
_cell.angle_beta   90.00
_cell.angle_gamma   90.00
#
_symmetry.space_group_name_H-M   'P 1'
#
loop_
_entity.id
_entity.type
_entity.pdbx_description
1 polymer ?
#
loop_
_entity_poly.entity_id
_entity_poly.type
_entity_poly.pdbx_seq_one_letter_code
_entity_poly.pdbx_strand_id
1 'polypeptide(L)'
;MPTPGDIARAVANNDAIGYSQPERLTVWEDSAWGGTPRNVDCSELVSYCFDYCGIPAFPTSTWTGSIVYWARQYGGFEIFDYSADYDYQDSDILLTDGHVAIVSGDDICEAWIAETGDIYGERGDQTGQEVRVIGFYDHPYLHRWDTVLRYNNISGDDFDMTSEDREIFIDIRDRLREISDQTGTGIEGRRYDGPIVSRLKSIEANTYAIWDLLAPGREGKRTAGSVFQVLWNVCKALTSK
;
A
#
# COMPACT_ATOMS: atom_id res chain seq x y z
N MET A 1 -8.54 -7.52 13.35
CA MET A 1 -7.30 -7.05 12.68
C MET A 1 -7.29 -5.52 12.79
N PRO A 2 -6.13 -4.86 12.88
CA PRO A 2 -6.09 -3.40 12.85
C PRO A 2 -6.63 -2.88 11.53
N THR A 3 -7.21 -1.68 11.56
CA THR A 3 -7.66 -0.96 10.36
C THR A 3 -6.51 -0.18 9.73
N PRO A 4 -6.61 0.26 8.45
CA PRO A 4 -5.65 1.21 7.88
C PRO A 4 -5.51 2.50 8.69
N GLY A 5 -6.60 2.98 9.31
CA GLY A 5 -6.57 4.12 10.24
C GLY A 5 -5.75 3.84 11.50
N ASP A 6 -5.90 2.64 12.10
CA ASP A 6 -5.08 2.22 13.25
C ASP A 6 -3.58 2.19 12.90
N ILE A 7 -3.24 1.68 11.72
CA ILE A 7 -1.85 1.62 11.25
C ILE A 7 -1.31 3.03 10.98
N ALA A 8 -2.10 3.89 10.34
CA ALA A 8 -1.70 5.28 10.09
C ALA A 8 -1.40 6.03 11.40
N ARG A 9 -2.26 5.85 12.41
CA ARG A 9 -2.03 6.43 13.76
C ARG A 9 -0.77 5.89 14.42
N ALA A 10 -0.52 4.61 14.28
CA ALA A 10 0.66 3.99 14.86
C ALA A 10 1.95 4.45 14.15
N VAL A 11 1.92 4.64 12.82
CA VAL A 11 3.03 5.25 12.07
C VAL A 11 3.25 6.69 12.49
N ALA A 12 2.18 7.48 12.60
CA ALA A 12 2.25 8.91 12.97
C ALA A 12 2.71 9.14 14.43
N ASN A 13 2.60 8.15 15.30
CA ASN A 13 3.10 8.19 16.67
C ASN A 13 4.52 7.59 16.82
N ASN A 14 5.18 7.26 15.73
CA ASN A 14 6.52 6.68 15.75
C ASN A 14 7.56 7.69 15.24
N ASP A 15 8.26 8.37 16.14
CA ASP A 15 9.30 9.35 15.82
C ASP A 15 10.43 8.81 14.94
N ALA A 16 10.54 7.49 14.77
CA ALA A 16 11.47 6.89 13.82
C ALA A 16 11.00 6.98 12.36
N ILE A 17 9.79 7.48 12.10
CA ILE A 17 9.25 7.61 10.75
C ILE A 17 9.01 9.10 10.46
N GLY A 18 9.82 9.68 9.57
CA GLY A 18 9.72 11.06 9.14
C GLY A 18 9.19 11.20 7.71
N TYR A 19 9.31 12.41 7.17
CA TYR A 19 8.82 12.74 5.83
C TYR A 19 9.98 12.95 4.85
N SER A 20 9.95 12.24 3.72
CA SER A 20 10.78 12.57 2.55
C SER A 20 10.21 11.93 1.29
N GLN A 21 9.95 12.72 0.24
CA GLN A 21 9.51 12.15 -1.05
C GLN A 21 10.59 11.30 -1.73
N PRO A 22 11.86 11.72 -1.80
CA PRO A 22 12.92 10.90 -2.40
C PRO A 22 13.16 9.57 -1.67
N GLU A 23 12.98 9.54 -0.33
CA GLU A 23 13.23 8.38 0.50
C GLU A 23 11.95 7.69 1.01
N ARG A 24 10.79 8.03 0.45
CA ARG A 24 9.48 7.55 0.90
C ARG A 24 9.34 6.03 0.98
N LEU A 25 10.10 5.29 0.18
CA LEU A 25 10.06 3.82 0.15
C LEU A 25 10.84 3.18 1.30
N THR A 26 11.58 3.95 2.10
CA THR A 26 12.33 3.40 3.22
C THR A 26 11.42 2.88 4.34
N VAL A 27 10.17 3.32 4.39
CA VAL A 27 9.14 2.75 5.29
C VAL A 27 8.98 1.24 5.13
N TRP A 28 9.33 0.67 3.96
CA TRP A 28 9.24 -0.76 3.68
C TRP A 28 10.49 -1.56 4.04
N GLU A 29 11.60 -0.90 4.45
CA GLU A 29 12.89 -1.57 4.69
C GLU A 29 12.88 -2.49 5.91
N ASP A 30 11.95 -2.30 6.86
CA ASP A 30 11.86 -3.09 8.09
C ASP A 30 10.43 -3.11 8.62
N SER A 31 10.15 -3.88 9.68
CA SER A 31 8.82 -3.85 10.30
C SER A 31 8.49 -2.45 10.82
N ALA A 32 7.25 -2.02 10.68
CA ALA A 32 6.76 -0.69 11.06
C ALA A 32 7.05 -0.27 12.51
N TRP A 33 7.40 -1.20 13.34
CA TRP A 33 7.55 -1.03 14.78
C TRP A 33 9.01 -0.99 15.23
N GLY A 34 9.97 -1.03 14.30
CA GLY A 34 11.39 -0.88 14.58
C GLY A 34 11.78 0.59 14.82
N GLY A 35 12.76 0.83 15.69
CA GLY A 35 13.32 2.16 15.95
C GLY A 35 14.35 2.62 14.90
N THR A 36 14.45 1.97 13.76
CA THR A 36 15.35 2.39 12.67
C THR A 36 14.75 3.58 11.94
N PRO A 37 15.44 4.72 11.83
CA PRO A 37 14.92 5.90 11.14
C PRO A 37 14.61 5.65 9.67
N ARG A 38 13.41 6.07 9.23
CA ARG A 38 12.85 5.87 7.89
C ARG A 38 11.99 7.05 7.49
N ASN A 39 11.60 7.08 6.22
CA ASN A 39 10.73 8.12 5.70
C ASN A 39 9.57 7.55 4.89
N VAL A 40 8.51 8.34 4.85
CA VAL A 40 7.30 8.10 4.07
C VAL A 40 6.86 9.45 3.46
N ASP A 41 6.13 9.44 2.34
CA ASP A 41 5.35 10.58 1.89
C ASP A 41 3.85 10.32 2.08
N CYS A 42 3.01 11.30 1.79
CA CYS A 42 1.57 11.20 2.01
C CYS A 42 0.93 10.04 1.24
N SER A 43 1.34 9.81 0.00
CA SER A 43 0.81 8.73 -0.84
C SER A 43 1.33 7.36 -0.46
N GLU A 44 2.58 7.28 -0.03
CA GLU A 44 3.18 6.03 0.41
C GLU A 44 2.66 5.60 1.79
N LEU A 45 2.31 6.56 2.66
CA LEU A 45 1.61 6.27 3.92
C LEU A 45 0.30 5.54 3.66
N VAL A 46 -0.50 5.99 2.69
CA VAL A 46 -1.73 5.30 2.27
C VAL A 46 -1.42 3.90 1.78
N SER A 47 -0.47 3.75 0.84
CA SER A 47 -0.06 2.46 0.28
C SER A 47 0.36 1.49 1.37
N TYR A 48 1.21 1.95 2.28
CA TYR A 48 1.73 1.16 3.39
C TYR A 48 0.64 0.71 4.36
N CYS A 49 -0.25 1.62 4.79
CA CYS A 49 -1.30 1.30 5.77
C CYS A 49 -2.31 0.29 5.24
N PHE A 50 -2.71 0.43 3.98
CA PHE A 50 -3.65 -0.49 3.35
C PHE A 50 -3.01 -1.85 3.08
N ASP A 51 -1.78 -1.91 2.57
CA ASP A 51 -1.07 -3.17 2.34
C ASP A 51 -0.83 -3.93 3.65
N TYR A 52 -0.46 -3.23 4.72
CA TYR A 52 -0.27 -3.82 6.05
C TYR A 52 -1.53 -4.52 6.57
N CYS A 53 -2.70 -4.00 6.21
CA CYS A 53 -4.01 -4.58 6.54
C CYS A 53 -4.45 -5.69 5.56
N GLY A 54 -3.58 -6.10 4.63
CA GLY A 54 -3.90 -7.11 3.61
C GLY A 54 -4.79 -6.58 2.49
N ILE A 55 -4.81 -5.26 2.27
CA ILE A 55 -5.54 -4.55 1.20
C ILE A 55 -4.51 -3.91 0.25
N PRO A 56 -3.82 -4.66 -0.62
CA PRO A 56 -2.77 -4.13 -1.49
C PRO A 56 -3.37 -3.36 -2.69
N ALA A 57 -4.21 -2.37 -2.38
CA ALA A 57 -4.90 -1.57 -3.38
C ALA A 57 -3.96 -0.56 -4.08
N PHE A 58 -2.90 -0.15 -3.39
CA PHE A 58 -2.04 0.93 -3.82
C PHE A 58 -0.59 0.44 -3.95
N PRO A 59 -0.06 0.27 -5.16
CA PRO A 59 1.34 -0.12 -5.33
C PRO A 59 2.30 0.99 -4.87
N THR A 60 3.55 0.65 -4.55
CA THR A 60 4.60 1.58 -4.10
C THR A 60 4.95 2.68 -5.10
N SER A 61 4.43 2.61 -6.31
CA SER A 61 4.52 3.69 -7.32
C SER A 61 3.37 4.70 -7.24
N THR A 62 2.46 4.53 -6.29
CA THR A 62 1.29 5.40 -6.11
C THR A 62 1.73 6.83 -5.75
N TRP A 63 1.04 7.79 -6.30
CA TRP A 63 1.13 9.21 -5.98
C TRP A 63 -0.28 9.79 -5.96
N THR A 64 -0.48 10.95 -5.39
CA THR A 64 -1.80 11.55 -5.17
C THR A 64 -2.70 11.53 -6.41
N GLY A 65 -2.15 11.87 -7.59
CA GLY A 65 -2.91 11.86 -8.85
C GLY A 65 -3.27 10.46 -9.37
N SER A 66 -2.72 9.38 -8.82
CA SER A 66 -3.02 8.00 -9.24
C SER A 66 -3.88 7.22 -8.23
N ILE A 67 -4.11 7.73 -7.02
CA ILE A 67 -4.85 7.03 -5.96
C ILE A 67 -6.26 6.60 -6.43
N VAL A 68 -7.02 7.51 -7.04
CA VAL A 68 -8.37 7.20 -7.55
C VAL A 68 -8.34 6.10 -8.61
N TYR A 69 -7.34 6.14 -9.50
CA TYR A 69 -7.16 5.11 -10.52
C TYR A 69 -6.93 3.73 -9.87
N TRP A 70 -5.99 3.63 -8.92
CA TRP A 70 -5.67 2.38 -8.26
C TRP A 70 -6.84 1.84 -7.41
N ALA A 71 -7.54 2.71 -6.67
CA ALA A 71 -8.73 2.34 -5.93
C ALA A 71 -9.81 1.73 -6.83
N ARG A 72 -10.03 2.30 -8.02
CA ARG A 72 -10.97 1.77 -9.01
C ARG A 72 -10.50 0.44 -9.61
N GLN A 73 -9.20 0.28 -9.84
CA GLN A 73 -8.64 -0.97 -10.37
C GLN A 73 -8.74 -2.11 -9.35
N TYR A 74 -8.47 -1.82 -8.09
CA TYR A 74 -8.58 -2.79 -7.01
C TYR A 74 -10.04 -3.18 -6.73
N GLY A 75 -10.93 -2.20 -6.76
CA GLY A 75 -12.35 -2.37 -6.41
C GLY A 75 -12.60 -2.29 -4.91
N GLY A 76 -13.88 -2.34 -4.51
CA GLY A 76 -14.27 -2.26 -3.10
C GLY A 76 -14.17 -0.87 -2.47
N PHE A 77 -13.82 0.16 -3.26
CA PHE A 77 -13.84 1.55 -2.83
C PHE A 77 -15.09 2.27 -3.36
N GLU A 78 -15.81 2.90 -2.46
CA GLU A 78 -16.74 3.97 -2.80
C GLU A 78 -15.93 5.27 -2.92
N ILE A 79 -16.18 6.03 -4.00
CA ILE A 79 -15.45 7.25 -4.29
C ILE A 79 -16.47 8.35 -4.53
N PHE A 80 -16.43 9.38 -3.71
CA PHE A 80 -17.39 10.48 -3.75
C PHE A 80 -16.72 11.83 -3.46
N ASP A 81 -17.41 12.90 -3.84
CA ASP A 81 -16.94 14.26 -3.61
C ASP A 81 -16.99 14.58 -2.10
N TYR A 82 -15.94 15.22 -1.61
CA TYR A 82 -15.91 15.67 -0.23
C TYR A 82 -16.92 16.81 -0.01
N SER A 83 -17.61 16.77 1.12
CA SER A 83 -18.38 17.89 1.65
C SER A 83 -18.08 18.06 3.14
N ALA A 84 -18.16 19.28 3.65
CA ALA A 84 -17.87 19.52 5.07
C ALA A 84 -18.83 18.80 6.04
N ASP A 85 -19.99 18.39 5.56
CA ASP A 85 -21.04 17.71 6.33
C ASP A 85 -21.05 16.20 6.11
N TYR A 86 -20.00 15.63 5.42
CA TYR A 86 -19.98 14.18 5.22
C TYR A 86 -19.69 13.43 6.52
N ASP A 87 -20.33 12.28 6.66
CA ASP A 87 -20.14 11.39 7.80
C ASP A 87 -18.83 10.58 7.57
N TYR A 88 -17.71 11.07 8.12
CA TYR A 88 -16.43 10.42 7.99
C TYR A 88 -16.36 9.13 8.81
N GLN A 89 -15.61 8.16 8.29
CA GLN A 89 -15.41 6.87 8.92
C GLN A 89 -13.91 6.57 9.04
N ASP A 90 -13.58 5.73 10.01
CA ASP A 90 -12.21 5.24 10.15
C ASP A 90 -11.71 4.61 8.85
N SER A 91 -10.48 4.93 8.50
CA SER A 91 -9.80 4.51 7.26
C SER A 91 -10.30 5.17 5.97
N ASP A 92 -11.19 6.17 6.03
CA ASP A 92 -11.46 7.01 4.87
C ASP A 92 -10.17 7.69 4.40
N ILE A 93 -9.96 7.71 3.09
CA ILE A 93 -8.84 8.43 2.47
C ILE A 93 -9.37 9.79 2.00
N LEU A 94 -8.77 10.86 2.48
CA LEU A 94 -9.06 12.24 2.08
C LEU A 94 -8.03 12.69 1.06
N LEU A 95 -8.48 13.08 -0.11
CA LEU A 95 -7.60 13.44 -1.23
C LEU A 95 -7.90 14.87 -1.70
N THR A 96 -6.84 15.62 -1.96
CA THR A 96 -6.86 16.89 -2.70
C THR A 96 -5.68 16.96 -3.66
N ASP A 97 -5.57 18.03 -4.44
CA ASP A 97 -4.42 18.22 -5.32
C ASP A 97 -3.11 18.30 -4.51
N GLY A 98 -2.24 17.35 -4.79
CA GLY A 98 -0.90 17.27 -4.17
C GLY A 98 -0.85 16.71 -2.75
N HIS A 99 -1.98 16.36 -2.09
CA HIS A 99 -1.95 15.81 -0.74
C HIS A 99 -3.03 14.75 -0.50
N VAL A 100 -2.73 13.82 0.42
CA VAL A 100 -3.63 12.75 0.85
C VAL A 100 -3.40 12.41 2.31
N ALA A 101 -4.48 12.06 3.02
CA ALA A 101 -4.46 11.68 4.42
C ALA A 101 -5.43 10.54 4.71
N ILE A 102 -5.33 9.93 5.88
CA ILE A 102 -6.19 8.84 6.34
C ILE A 102 -6.91 9.26 7.61
N VAL A 103 -8.22 9.03 7.66
CA VAL A 103 -9.02 9.20 8.88
C VAL A 103 -8.71 8.07 9.86
N SER A 104 -8.51 8.39 11.13
CA SER A 104 -8.33 7.43 12.22
C SER A 104 -9.13 7.85 13.44
N GLY A 105 -10.28 7.23 13.65
CA GLY A 105 -11.25 7.69 14.64
C GLY A 105 -11.71 9.12 14.36
N ASP A 106 -11.56 10.01 15.33
CA ASP A 106 -11.92 11.45 15.22
C ASP A 106 -10.79 12.32 14.68
N ASP A 107 -9.67 11.71 14.24
CA ASP A 107 -8.47 12.42 13.83
C ASP A 107 -8.10 12.08 12.37
N ILE A 108 -7.17 12.86 11.83
CA ILE A 108 -6.49 12.63 10.56
C ILE A 108 -5.04 12.27 10.85
N CYS A 109 -4.55 11.21 10.21
CA CYS A 109 -3.16 10.81 10.19
C CYS A 109 -2.57 11.09 8.80
N GLU A 110 -1.42 11.75 8.75
CA GLU A 110 -0.81 12.19 7.50
C GLU A 110 0.71 12.28 7.58
N ALA A 111 1.39 12.06 6.47
CA ALA A 111 2.76 12.48 6.27
C ALA A 111 2.72 13.90 5.65
N TRP A 112 3.06 14.92 6.48
CA TRP A 112 2.75 16.31 6.19
C TRP A 112 3.85 17.02 5.40
N ILE A 113 5.04 17.16 5.99
CA ILE A 113 6.15 17.88 5.40
C ILE A 113 7.44 17.59 6.19
N ALA A 114 8.60 17.67 5.53
CA ALA A 114 9.89 17.51 6.18
C ALA A 114 10.23 18.66 7.16
N GLU A 115 11.21 18.44 8.03
CA GLU A 115 11.75 19.40 8.99
C GLU A 115 12.23 20.70 8.33
N THR A 116 12.64 20.61 7.07
CA THR A 116 13.09 21.76 6.24
C THR A 116 11.94 22.60 5.70
N GLY A 117 10.70 22.12 5.82
CA GLY A 117 9.52 22.76 5.25
C GLY A 117 9.35 22.50 3.73
N ASP A 118 10.06 21.51 3.21
CA ASP A 118 9.96 21.06 1.81
C ASP A 118 9.77 19.54 1.69
N ILE A 119 10.13 18.94 0.57
CA ILE A 119 9.94 17.50 0.30
C ILE A 119 11.17 16.64 0.59
N TYR A 120 12.25 17.24 1.10
CA TYR A 120 13.55 16.59 1.34
C TYR A 120 13.83 16.58 2.83
N GLY A 121 13.53 15.48 3.52
CA GLY A 121 13.77 15.31 4.96
C GLY A 121 14.90 14.33 5.26
N GLU A 122 15.48 14.47 6.43
CA GLU A 122 16.36 13.48 7.03
C GLU A 122 15.53 12.26 7.43
N ARG A 123 16.15 11.10 7.70
CA ARG A 123 15.46 9.90 8.12
C ARG A 123 14.95 10.01 9.56
N GLY A 124 13.69 9.67 9.78
CA GLY A 124 12.99 9.81 11.05
C GLY A 124 12.30 11.17 11.18
N ASP A 125 11.46 11.34 12.19
CA ASP A 125 10.73 12.59 12.45
C ASP A 125 11.55 13.45 13.43
N GLN A 126 12.17 14.53 12.92
CA GLN A 126 12.98 15.46 13.71
C GLN A 126 12.13 16.48 14.46
N THR A 127 10.90 16.69 14.04
CA THR A 127 10.02 17.75 14.58
C THR A 127 8.89 17.21 15.44
N GLY A 128 8.58 15.91 15.33
CA GLY A 128 7.37 15.28 15.87
C GLY A 128 6.09 15.73 15.13
N GLN A 129 6.25 16.30 13.92
CA GLN A 129 5.14 16.84 13.12
C GLN A 129 5.27 16.50 11.62
N GLU A 130 6.27 15.77 11.24
CA GLU A 130 6.49 15.39 9.83
C GLU A 130 5.49 14.32 9.40
N VAL A 131 5.30 13.32 10.26
CA VAL A 131 4.17 12.38 10.19
C VAL A 131 3.37 12.56 11.47
N ARG A 132 2.12 12.97 11.35
CA ARG A 132 1.38 13.49 12.51
C ARG A 132 -0.05 13.00 12.59
N VAL A 133 -0.60 13.15 13.79
CA VAL A 133 -2.04 13.04 14.08
C VAL A 133 -2.56 14.45 14.36
N ILE A 134 -3.65 14.83 13.71
CA ILE A 134 -4.32 16.12 13.92
C ILE A 134 -5.83 15.92 13.98
N GLY A 135 -6.53 16.66 14.84
CA GLY A 135 -7.98 16.60 14.91
C GLY A 135 -8.63 16.87 13.55
N PHE A 136 -9.64 16.09 13.19
CA PHE A 136 -10.31 16.21 11.89
C PHE A 136 -10.74 17.66 11.60
N TYR A 137 -11.37 18.31 12.56
CA TYR A 137 -11.87 19.68 12.42
C TYR A 137 -10.79 20.76 12.60
N ASP A 138 -9.61 20.39 13.08
CA ASP A 138 -8.47 21.30 13.25
C ASP A 138 -7.54 21.31 12.04
N HIS A 139 -7.81 20.42 11.07
CA HIS A 139 -6.95 20.27 9.89
C HIS A 139 -7.03 21.50 8.98
N PRO A 140 -5.86 22.06 8.53
CA PRO A 140 -5.84 23.25 7.68
C PRO A 140 -6.52 23.06 6.32
N TYR A 141 -6.68 21.79 5.88
CA TYR A 141 -7.35 21.43 4.62
C TYR A 141 -8.81 21.00 4.82
N LEU A 142 -9.43 21.22 5.97
CA LEU A 142 -10.82 20.84 6.24
C LEU A 142 -11.80 21.25 5.12
N HIS A 143 -11.57 22.41 4.49
CA HIS A 143 -12.39 22.92 3.39
C HIS A 143 -11.71 22.83 2.02
N ARG A 144 -10.67 22.02 1.89
CA ARG A 144 -9.86 21.89 0.67
C ARG A 144 -9.78 20.45 0.16
N TRP A 145 -10.32 19.51 0.90
CA TRP A 145 -10.44 18.15 0.40
C TRP A 145 -11.40 18.13 -0.79
N ASP A 146 -11.10 17.34 -1.80
CA ASP A 146 -11.88 17.23 -3.03
C ASP A 146 -12.64 15.92 -3.09
N THR A 147 -11.99 14.84 -2.68
CA THR A 147 -12.48 13.48 -2.86
C THR A 147 -12.27 12.65 -1.60
N VAL A 148 -13.25 11.82 -1.29
CA VAL A 148 -13.16 10.78 -0.26
C VAL A 148 -13.15 9.42 -0.96
N LEU A 149 -12.25 8.54 -0.52
CA LEU A 149 -12.27 7.15 -0.91
C LEU A 149 -12.52 6.30 0.35
N ARG A 150 -13.64 5.62 0.38
CA ARG A 150 -14.04 4.73 1.47
C ARG A 150 -13.91 3.29 1.01
N TYR A 151 -13.09 2.52 1.71
CA TYR A 151 -13.01 1.09 1.47
C TYR A 151 -14.18 0.40 2.14
N ASN A 152 -15.16 0.04 1.34
CA ASN A 152 -16.24 -0.81 1.78
C ASN A 152 -15.72 -2.25 1.73
N ASN A 153 -15.38 -2.79 2.89
CA ASN A 153 -15.17 -4.23 3.01
C ASN A 153 -16.48 -4.89 2.62
N ILE A 154 -16.64 -5.15 1.34
CA ILE A 154 -17.75 -5.95 0.85
C ILE A 154 -17.44 -7.34 1.43
N SER A 155 -18.01 -7.60 2.60
CA SER A 155 -18.29 -8.96 3.04
C SER A 155 -19.32 -9.55 2.04
N GLY A 156 -18.83 -9.65 0.81
CA GLY A 156 -19.51 -10.32 -0.26
C GLY A 156 -19.35 -11.81 -0.02
N ASP A 157 -20.44 -12.48 0.20
CA ASP A 157 -20.64 -13.90 0.42
C ASP A 157 -20.08 -14.81 -0.68
N ASP A 158 -18.99 -14.49 -1.39
CA ASP A 158 -18.55 -15.33 -2.52
C ASP A 158 -17.04 -15.60 -2.64
N PHE A 159 -16.19 -15.10 -1.74
CA PHE A 159 -14.79 -15.58 -1.71
C PHE A 159 -14.24 -15.53 -0.28
N ASP A 160 -14.69 -16.46 0.53
CA ASP A 160 -14.06 -16.75 1.82
C ASP A 160 -12.72 -17.45 1.54
N MET A 161 -11.65 -16.65 1.40
CA MET A 161 -10.31 -17.19 1.46
C MET A 161 -10.17 -17.90 2.80
N THR A 162 -10.06 -19.20 2.78
CA THR A 162 -9.86 -19.99 3.99
C THR A 162 -8.57 -19.55 4.68
N SER A 163 -8.44 -19.84 5.97
CA SER A 163 -7.18 -19.60 6.69
C SER A 163 -6.00 -20.32 6.01
N GLU A 164 -6.24 -21.46 5.38
CA GLU A 164 -5.26 -22.21 4.59
C GLU A 164 -4.83 -21.46 3.32
N ASP A 165 -5.78 -20.84 2.60
CA ASP A 165 -5.46 -20.03 1.43
C ASP A 165 -4.59 -18.81 1.81
N ARG A 166 -4.88 -18.17 2.95
CA ARG A 166 -4.06 -17.06 3.47
C ARG A 166 -2.64 -17.50 3.83
N GLU A 167 -2.49 -18.64 4.49
CA GLU A 167 -1.17 -19.21 4.79
C GLU A 167 -0.38 -19.52 3.52
N ILE A 168 -1.02 -20.06 2.49
CA ILE A 168 -0.39 -20.31 1.19
C ILE A 168 0.08 -19.00 0.54
N PHE A 169 -0.74 -17.94 0.56
CA PHE A 169 -0.35 -16.64 0.01
C PHE A 169 0.80 -15.99 0.78
N ILE A 170 0.80 -16.10 2.11
CA ILE A 170 1.89 -15.63 2.96
C ILE A 170 3.17 -16.40 2.64
N ASP A 171 3.13 -17.72 2.53
CA ASP A 171 4.29 -18.55 2.18
C ASP A 171 4.85 -18.22 0.78
N ILE A 172 3.97 -18.02 -0.21
CA ILE A 172 4.38 -17.60 -1.56
C ILE A 172 5.06 -16.21 -1.52
N ARG A 173 4.49 -15.23 -0.82
CA ARG A 173 5.07 -13.89 -0.66
C ARG A 173 6.44 -13.96 -0.01
N ASP A 174 6.56 -14.69 1.07
CA ASP A 174 7.80 -14.77 1.84
C ASP A 174 8.91 -15.50 1.07
N ARG A 175 8.56 -16.53 0.30
CA ARG A 175 9.50 -17.20 -0.63
C ARG A 175 9.92 -16.29 -1.79
N LEU A 176 9.02 -15.47 -2.32
CA LEU A 176 9.37 -14.49 -3.35
C LEU A 176 10.30 -13.41 -2.80
N ARG A 177 10.10 -12.99 -1.53
CA ARG A 177 11.04 -12.10 -0.83
C ARG A 177 12.42 -12.75 -0.65
N GLU A 178 12.48 -13.98 -0.17
CA GLU A 178 13.74 -14.73 -0.04
C GLU A 178 14.48 -14.83 -1.37
N ILE A 179 13.78 -15.11 -2.46
CA ILE A 179 14.37 -15.16 -3.81
C ILE A 179 14.87 -13.79 -4.24
N SER A 180 14.12 -12.72 -3.95
CA SER A 180 14.52 -11.34 -4.22
C SER A 180 15.77 -10.96 -3.45
N ASP A 181 15.83 -11.27 -2.16
CA ASP A 181 16.97 -10.99 -1.29
C ASP A 181 18.22 -11.77 -1.69
N GLN A 182 18.07 -13.06 -2.04
CA GLN A 182 19.17 -13.89 -2.54
C GLN A 182 19.69 -13.45 -3.91
N THR A 183 18.86 -12.79 -4.72
CA THR A 183 19.27 -12.27 -6.04
C THR A 183 19.74 -10.83 -5.97
N GLY A 184 19.32 -10.04 -4.97
CA GLY A 184 19.68 -8.63 -4.80
C GLY A 184 20.98 -8.39 -4.02
N THR A 185 21.35 -9.28 -3.12
CA THR A 185 22.54 -9.13 -2.25
C THR A 185 23.80 -9.86 -2.72
N GLY A 186 23.72 -10.57 -3.85
CA GLY A 186 24.82 -11.36 -4.39
C GLY A 186 25.77 -10.61 -5.29
N ILE A 187 26.89 -10.12 -4.75
CA ILE A 187 28.15 -9.86 -5.45
C ILE A 187 28.26 -8.51 -6.16
N GLU A 188 28.91 -7.56 -5.47
CA GLU A 188 29.72 -6.45 -6.02
C GLU A 188 29.28 -5.90 -7.41
N GLY A 189 28.35 -4.96 -7.42
CA GLY A 189 28.26 -3.94 -8.47
C GLY A 189 27.95 -4.39 -9.90
N ARG A 190 27.54 -5.62 -10.14
CA ARG A 190 27.17 -6.10 -11.49
C ARG A 190 25.64 -6.16 -11.63
N ARG A 191 25.09 -5.29 -12.48
CA ARG A 191 23.73 -5.46 -13.02
C ARG A 191 23.68 -6.78 -13.77
N TYR A 192 22.95 -7.73 -13.22
CA TYR A 192 22.63 -8.96 -13.95
C TYR A 192 21.40 -8.75 -14.83
N ASP A 193 21.63 -8.41 -16.10
CA ASP A 193 20.63 -8.57 -17.17
C ASP A 193 20.65 -10.04 -17.65
N GLY A 194 20.32 -10.96 -16.75
CA GLY A 194 20.38 -12.39 -17.03
C GLY A 194 19.00 -13.06 -17.06
N PRO A 195 18.94 -14.36 -17.41
CA PRO A 195 17.69 -15.14 -17.48
C PRO A 195 16.87 -15.13 -16.19
N ILE A 196 17.50 -14.90 -15.03
CA ILE A 196 16.85 -14.83 -13.72
C ILE A 196 16.00 -13.55 -13.60
N VAL A 197 16.52 -12.40 -14.03
CA VAL A 197 15.79 -11.13 -13.99
C VAL A 197 14.58 -11.16 -14.92
N SER A 198 14.73 -11.77 -16.10
CA SER A 198 13.60 -11.95 -17.02
C SER A 198 12.54 -12.91 -16.45
N ARG A 199 12.96 -13.93 -15.69
CA ARG A 199 12.05 -14.85 -14.99
C ARG A 199 11.33 -14.17 -13.81
N LEU A 200 12.03 -13.35 -13.02
CA LEU A 200 11.42 -12.57 -11.94
C LEU A 200 10.39 -11.59 -12.49
N LYS A 201 10.68 -10.86 -13.57
CA LYS A 201 9.71 -10.00 -14.26
C LYS A 201 8.51 -10.79 -14.79
N SER A 202 8.72 -12.02 -15.26
CA SER A 202 7.63 -12.89 -15.69
C SER A 202 6.78 -13.40 -14.54
N ILE A 203 7.39 -13.67 -13.37
CA ILE A 203 6.69 -14.07 -12.14
C ILE A 203 5.88 -12.88 -11.62
N GLU A 204 6.47 -11.69 -11.57
CA GLU A 204 5.81 -10.46 -11.20
C GLU A 204 4.60 -10.17 -12.09
N ALA A 205 4.76 -10.24 -13.42
CA ALA A 205 3.66 -10.06 -14.36
C ALA A 205 2.56 -11.13 -14.20
N ASN A 206 2.92 -12.38 -13.90
CA ASN A 206 1.95 -13.45 -13.64
C ASN A 206 1.26 -13.30 -12.28
N THR A 207 1.96 -12.75 -11.27
CA THR A 207 1.36 -12.42 -9.97
C THR A 207 0.30 -11.32 -10.15
N TYR A 208 0.58 -10.27 -10.92
CA TYR A 208 -0.42 -9.27 -11.29
C TYR A 208 -1.60 -9.88 -12.07
N ALA A 209 -1.35 -10.84 -12.97
CA ALA A 209 -2.43 -11.52 -13.69
C ALA A 209 -3.30 -12.39 -12.76
N ILE A 210 -2.72 -13.00 -11.72
CA ILE A 210 -3.47 -13.72 -10.68
C ILE A 210 -4.33 -12.73 -9.88
N TRP A 211 -3.77 -11.58 -9.49
CA TRP A 211 -4.51 -10.52 -8.83
C TRP A 211 -5.65 -10.00 -9.70
N ASP A 212 -5.41 -9.77 -10.98
CA ASP A 212 -6.43 -9.31 -11.93
C ASP A 212 -7.56 -10.35 -12.12
N LEU A 213 -7.26 -11.62 -11.91
CA LEU A 213 -8.23 -12.72 -11.94
C LEU A 213 -9.00 -12.86 -10.63
N LEU A 214 -8.42 -12.50 -9.49
CA LEU A 214 -9.01 -12.63 -8.16
C LEU A 214 -9.72 -11.35 -7.70
N ALA A 215 -9.45 -10.18 -8.35
CA ALA A 215 -10.05 -8.90 -7.99
C ALA A 215 -11.59 -8.95 -8.14
N PRO A 216 -12.35 -8.56 -7.11
CA PRO A 216 -13.79 -8.50 -7.19
C PRO A 216 -14.23 -7.41 -8.18
N GLY A 217 -15.27 -7.67 -9.00
CA GLY A 217 -15.94 -6.66 -9.82
C GLY A 217 -15.85 -6.78 -11.33
N ARG A 218 -15.14 -7.75 -11.91
CA ARG A 218 -15.27 -8.03 -13.36
C ARG A 218 -16.41 -9.03 -13.61
N GLU A 219 -17.47 -8.57 -14.26
CA GLU A 219 -18.50 -9.42 -14.87
C GLU A 219 -17.87 -10.30 -15.96
N GLY A 220 -17.45 -11.48 -15.61
CA GLY A 220 -17.02 -12.51 -16.53
C GLY A 220 -16.93 -13.82 -15.78
N LYS A 221 -17.59 -14.84 -16.24
CA LYS A 221 -17.53 -16.20 -15.68
C LYS A 221 -16.09 -16.65 -15.55
N ARG A 222 -15.54 -16.51 -14.35
CA ARG A 222 -14.22 -17.04 -14.01
C ARG A 222 -14.38 -18.53 -13.78
N THR A 223 -13.76 -19.32 -14.61
CA THR A 223 -13.70 -20.75 -14.39
C THR A 223 -12.48 -21.06 -13.52
N ALA A 224 -12.62 -22.00 -12.59
CA ALA A 224 -11.50 -22.51 -11.80
C ALA A 224 -10.28 -22.90 -12.69
N GLY A 225 -10.51 -23.20 -13.96
CA GLY A 225 -9.50 -23.46 -14.95
C GLY A 225 -8.58 -22.27 -15.27
N SER A 226 -9.06 -21.02 -15.18
CA SER A 226 -8.23 -19.85 -15.49
C SER A 226 -7.20 -19.59 -14.37
N VAL A 227 -7.59 -19.72 -13.11
CA VAL A 227 -6.69 -19.57 -11.97
C VAL A 227 -5.66 -20.71 -11.96
N PHE A 228 -6.11 -21.94 -12.23
CA PHE A 228 -5.23 -23.10 -12.31
C PHE A 228 -4.20 -22.95 -13.45
N GLN A 229 -4.59 -22.42 -14.60
CA GLN A 229 -3.67 -22.21 -15.72
C GLN A 229 -2.58 -21.15 -15.39
N VAL A 230 -2.94 -20.09 -14.67
CA VAL A 230 -1.96 -19.07 -14.27
C VAL A 230 -1.00 -19.63 -13.21
N LEU A 231 -1.51 -20.34 -12.20
CA LEU A 231 -0.68 -21.03 -11.21
C LEU A 231 0.24 -22.07 -11.86
N TRP A 232 -0.25 -22.83 -12.83
CA TRP A 232 0.55 -23.77 -13.61
C TRP A 232 1.70 -23.07 -14.36
N ASN A 233 1.43 -21.91 -14.98
CA ASN A 233 2.44 -21.14 -15.69
C ASN A 233 3.52 -20.59 -14.75
N VAL A 234 3.14 -20.16 -13.54
CA VAL A 234 4.07 -19.72 -12.48
C VAL A 234 4.94 -20.91 -12.04
N CYS A 235 4.34 -22.05 -11.71
CA CYS A 235 5.09 -23.26 -11.33
C CYS A 235 6.05 -23.71 -12.44
N LYS A 236 5.61 -23.68 -13.70
CA LYS A 236 6.45 -24.02 -14.84
C LYS A 236 7.62 -23.06 -15.03
N ALA A 237 7.42 -21.76 -14.81
CA ALA A 237 8.49 -20.76 -14.86
C ALA A 237 9.53 -20.96 -13.75
N LEU A 238 9.10 -21.42 -12.56
CA LEU A 238 9.96 -21.70 -11.41
C LEU A 238 10.76 -23.02 -11.55
N THR A 239 10.22 -24.02 -12.27
CA THR A 239 10.81 -25.36 -12.36
C THR A 239 11.58 -25.63 -13.64
N SER A 240 11.46 -24.76 -14.66
CA SER A 240 12.23 -24.91 -15.91
C SER A 240 13.69 -24.51 -15.67
N LYS A 241 14.57 -25.53 -15.64
CA LYS A 241 16.04 -25.38 -15.56
C LYS A 241 16.60 -24.75 -16.83
#